data_82077970982c46fa034e454bb7bd10db
#
_entry.id   82077970982c46fa034e454bb7bd10db
#
_cell.length_a   1.000
_cell.length_b   1.000
_cell.length_c   1.000
_cell.angle_alpha   90.00
_cell.angle_beta   90.00
_cell.angle_gamma   90.00
#
_symmetry.space_group_name_H-M   'P 1'
#
loop_
_entity.id
_entity.type
_entity.pdbx_description
1 polymer ?
#
loop_
_entity_poly.entity_id
_entity_poly.type
_entity_poly.pdbx_seq_one_letter_code
_entity_poly.pdbx_strand_id
1 'polypeptide(L)'
;FYGWYLPGLFYTLLAHFATNTGYLTVSASYMIVSSVSIILIWKAVMDQKNVRQLFFLVVFIFAVQFTAGVYQRIWYVWGDDHLPSLTQKLTEGPLRGIYTTKENERFYQDVCMDMKELSLTSEDRLFIVGISPWMYLNTEAECAAYSTWETLETDPLIPVYYEIRKEKLPTVIYCCEYDESILETEFADYFIDREYRPVSMRRGIVLLRRES
;
A
#
# COMPACT_ATOMS: atom_id res chain seq x y z
N PHE A 1 13.65 27.31 19.72
CA PHE A 1 12.74 27.45 18.59
C PHE A 1 13.43 27.03 17.28
N TYR A 2 14.50 27.70 16.87
CA TYR A 2 15.16 27.43 15.58
C TYR A 2 15.72 26.03 15.45
N GLY A 3 16.22 25.43 16.54
CA GLY A 3 16.81 24.08 16.52
C GLY A 3 15.79 22.94 16.36
N TRP A 4 14.51 23.16 16.66
CA TRP A 4 13.49 22.11 16.61
C TRP A 4 12.35 22.41 15.65
N TYR A 5 11.81 23.63 15.69
CA TYR A 5 10.64 23.98 14.92
C TYR A 5 10.96 24.07 13.42
N LEU A 6 12.01 24.81 13.04
CA LEU A 6 12.37 24.97 11.63
C LEU A 6 12.80 23.64 10.96
N PRO A 7 13.64 22.80 11.57
CA PRO A 7 13.94 21.50 11.00
C PRO A 7 12.72 20.61 10.86
N GLY A 8 11.80 20.61 11.84
CA GLY A 8 10.56 19.84 11.75
C GLY A 8 9.63 20.34 10.66
N LEU A 9 9.47 21.66 10.51
CA LEU A 9 8.69 22.25 9.42
C LEU A 9 9.29 21.90 8.06
N PHE A 10 10.60 22.03 7.93
CA PHE A 10 11.31 21.67 6.70
C PHE A 10 11.16 20.20 6.35
N TYR A 11 11.31 19.31 7.33
CA TYR A 11 11.06 17.88 7.16
C TYR A 11 9.62 17.59 6.69
N THR A 12 8.62 18.24 7.30
CA THR A 12 7.20 18.07 6.93
C THR A 12 6.96 18.50 5.49
N LEU A 13 7.53 19.64 5.07
CA LEU A 13 7.42 20.11 3.70
C LEU A 13 8.11 19.17 2.72
N LEU A 14 9.33 18.72 3.02
CA LEU A 14 10.05 17.76 2.20
C LEU A 14 9.25 16.45 2.06
N ALA A 15 8.77 15.91 3.15
CA ALA A 15 7.98 14.67 3.12
C ALA A 15 6.69 14.84 2.30
N HIS A 16 6.03 16.00 2.39
CA HIS A 16 4.83 16.28 1.61
C HIS A 16 5.11 16.36 0.11
N PHE A 17 6.20 17.03 -0.29
CA PHE A 17 6.56 17.16 -1.70
C PHE A 17 7.29 15.96 -2.30
N ALA A 18 8.00 15.18 -1.47
CA ALA A 18 8.75 14.01 -1.92
C ALA A 18 7.92 12.72 -1.93
N THR A 19 6.77 12.71 -1.28
CA THR A 19 5.89 11.53 -1.22
C THR A 19 4.49 11.90 -1.69
N ASN A 20 3.83 11.00 -2.39
CA ASN A 20 2.42 11.19 -2.78
C ASN A 20 1.46 10.98 -1.59
N THR A 21 1.91 11.28 -0.38
CA THR A 21 1.12 11.14 0.85
C THR A 21 0.39 12.45 1.15
N GLY A 22 -0.88 12.36 1.47
CA GLY A 22 -1.69 13.51 1.83
C GLY A 22 -1.14 14.25 3.06
N TYR A 23 -1.38 15.56 3.12
CA TYR A 23 -0.92 16.47 4.19
C TYR A 23 -1.20 15.92 5.61
N LEU A 24 -2.35 15.31 5.84
CA LEU A 24 -2.73 14.76 7.16
C LEU A 24 -1.85 13.60 7.60
N THR A 25 -1.34 12.82 6.66
CA THR A 25 -0.40 11.72 6.96
C THR A 25 0.97 12.25 7.38
N VAL A 26 1.45 13.27 6.65
CA VAL A 26 2.75 13.90 6.94
C VAL A 26 2.69 14.74 8.20
N SER A 27 1.58 15.43 8.47
CA SER A 27 1.38 16.25 9.66
C SER A 27 1.47 15.47 10.96
N ALA A 28 1.11 14.19 10.97
CA ALA A 28 1.25 13.33 12.14
C ALA A 28 2.71 13.21 12.61
N SER A 29 3.67 13.14 11.69
CA SER A 29 5.10 13.11 12.02
C SER A 29 5.60 14.42 12.63
N TYR A 30 5.00 15.54 12.26
CA TYR A 30 5.35 16.86 12.78
C TYR A 30 4.79 17.15 14.18
N MET A 31 3.82 16.38 14.65
CA MET A 31 3.12 16.65 15.92
C MET A 31 4.05 16.63 17.14
N ILE A 32 5.04 15.72 17.18
CA ILE A 32 5.99 15.64 18.30
C ILE A 32 6.79 16.95 18.40
N VAL A 33 7.33 17.41 17.27
CA VAL A 33 8.12 18.66 17.20
C VAL A 33 7.27 19.87 17.57
N SER A 34 6.04 19.93 17.09
CA SER A 34 5.09 21.01 17.41
C SER A 34 4.72 21.03 18.90
N SER A 35 4.48 19.86 19.50
CA SER A 35 4.16 19.73 20.93
C SER A 35 5.30 20.24 21.82
N VAL A 36 6.54 19.84 21.53
CA VAL A 36 7.72 20.33 22.24
C VAL A 36 7.89 21.85 22.07
N SER A 37 7.69 22.36 20.86
CA SER A 37 7.75 23.81 20.59
C SER A 37 6.70 24.58 21.36
N ILE A 38 5.47 24.08 21.47
CA ILE A 38 4.40 24.69 22.27
C ILE A 38 4.78 24.75 23.76
N ILE A 39 5.37 23.68 24.33
CA ILE A 39 5.81 23.67 25.73
C ILE A 39 6.91 24.70 25.97
N LEU A 40 7.87 24.85 25.06
CA LEU A 40 8.96 25.82 25.16
C LEU A 40 8.44 27.26 25.07
N ILE A 41 7.50 27.51 24.15
CA ILE A 41 6.87 28.83 24.00
C ILE A 41 6.03 29.15 25.25
N TRP A 42 5.31 28.18 25.82
CA TRP A 42 4.56 28.32 27.05
C TRP A 42 5.42 28.94 28.17
N LYS A 43 6.59 28.36 28.45
CA LYS A 43 7.51 28.86 29.47
C LYS A 43 7.95 30.30 29.22
N ALA A 44 8.13 30.68 27.95
CA ALA A 44 8.63 32.00 27.57
C ALA A 44 7.55 33.13 27.65
N VAL A 45 6.26 32.78 27.56
CA VAL A 45 5.18 33.77 27.37
C VAL A 45 4.17 33.85 28.52
N MET A 46 4.26 32.95 29.53
CA MET A 46 3.29 32.89 30.62
C MET A 46 3.13 34.18 31.40
N ASP A 47 4.17 34.99 31.49
CA ASP A 47 4.16 36.25 32.25
C ASP A 47 3.54 37.42 31.45
N GLN A 48 3.26 37.26 30.17
CA GLN A 48 2.72 38.32 29.29
C GLN A 48 1.26 38.02 28.90
N LYS A 49 0.32 38.82 29.44
CA LYS A 49 -1.14 38.57 29.31
C LYS A 49 -1.63 38.44 27.86
N ASN A 50 -1.22 39.31 26.96
CA ASN A 50 -1.70 39.30 25.57
C ASN A 50 -1.11 38.14 24.77
N VAL A 51 0.16 37.80 25.02
CA VAL A 51 0.82 36.66 24.38
C VAL A 51 0.26 35.34 24.89
N ARG A 52 -0.15 35.30 26.15
CA ARG A 52 -0.84 34.12 26.77
C ARG A 52 -2.16 33.82 26.06
N GLN A 53 -2.95 34.84 25.70
CA GLN A 53 -4.21 34.62 24.97
C GLN A 53 -3.95 34.05 23.57
N LEU A 54 -2.98 34.60 22.85
CA LEU A 54 -2.56 34.08 21.54
C LEU A 54 -2.06 32.62 21.65
N PHE A 55 -1.29 32.32 22.70
CA PHE A 55 -0.81 30.96 22.94
C PHE A 55 -1.98 29.98 23.14
N PHE A 56 -2.98 30.31 23.94
CA PHE A 56 -4.15 29.45 24.11
C PHE A 56 -4.93 29.24 22.81
N LEU A 57 -5.04 30.28 21.98
CA LEU A 57 -5.66 30.14 20.64
C LEU A 57 -4.89 29.15 19.77
N VAL A 58 -3.56 29.24 19.72
CA VAL A 58 -2.70 28.33 18.96
C VAL A 58 -2.85 26.89 19.48
N VAL A 59 -2.82 26.69 20.79
CA VAL A 59 -3.03 25.37 21.42
C VAL A 59 -4.40 24.81 21.08
N PHE A 60 -5.44 25.65 21.10
CA PHE A 60 -6.79 25.22 20.72
C PHE A 60 -6.87 24.76 19.27
N ILE A 61 -6.32 25.55 18.32
CA ILE A 61 -6.28 25.17 16.90
C ILE A 61 -5.54 23.85 16.71
N PHE A 62 -4.41 23.70 17.40
CA PHE A 62 -3.63 22.46 17.36
C PHE A 62 -4.40 21.25 17.90
N ALA A 63 -5.13 21.42 19.03
CA ALA A 63 -5.95 20.39 19.62
C ALA A 63 -7.10 19.97 18.68
N VAL A 64 -7.74 20.92 18.01
CA VAL A 64 -8.77 20.64 16.99
C VAL A 64 -8.18 19.85 15.82
N GLN A 65 -7.04 20.25 15.27
CA GLN A 65 -6.37 19.55 14.19
C GLN A 65 -5.93 18.13 14.62
N PHE A 66 -5.41 18.00 15.83
CA PHE A 66 -5.04 16.68 16.38
C PHE A 66 -6.25 15.76 16.46
N THR A 67 -7.34 16.24 17.06
CA THR A 67 -8.58 15.46 17.20
C THR A 67 -9.14 15.06 15.83
N ALA A 68 -9.15 15.98 14.86
CA ALA A 68 -9.57 15.70 13.50
C ALA A 68 -8.67 14.64 12.82
N GLY A 69 -7.36 14.73 13.02
CA GLY A 69 -6.40 13.74 12.50
C GLY A 69 -6.59 12.34 13.12
N VAL A 70 -6.79 12.27 14.43
CA VAL A 70 -7.12 11.00 15.13
C VAL A 70 -8.44 10.43 14.64
N TYR A 71 -9.48 11.26 14.55
CA TYR A 71 -10.78 10.85 14.00
C TYR A 71 -10.64 10.28 12.60
N GLN A 72 -9.93 10.98 11.72
CA GLN A 72 -9.70 10.51 10.36
C GLN A 72 -8.97 9.17 10.32
N ARG A 73 -7.98 8.94 11.19
CA ARG A 73 -7.24 7.66 11.26
C ARG A 73 -8.09 6.51 11.75
N ILE A 74 -9.09 6.77 12.58
CA ILE A 74 -10.04 5.76 13.04
C ILE A 74 -11.05 5.40 11.94
N TRP A 75 -11.52 6.40 11.19
CA TRP A 75 -12.58 6.22 10.21
C TRP A 75 -12.10 5.95 8.78
N TYR A 76 -10.83 6.23 8.46
CA TYR A 76 -10.25 6.03 7.13
C TYR A 76 -8.96 5.24 7.23
N VAL A 77 -9.08 3.92 7.14
CA VAL A 77 -7.94 3.01 7.07
C VAL A 77 -7.62 2.75 5.61
N TRP A 78 -6.36 2.89 5.22
CA TRP A 78 -5.94 2.67 3.84
C TRP A 78 -6.15 1.22 3.41
N GLY A 79 -6.87 1.02 2.29
CA GLY A 79 -7.10 -0.31 1.73
C GLY A 79 -8.08 -1.17 2.53
N ASP A 80 -8.74 -0.57 3.53
CA ASP A 80 -9.70 -1.22 4.39
C ASP A 80 -10.81 -0.25 4.78
N ASP A 81 -11.78 -0.71 5.56
CA ASP A 81 -12.87 0.10 6.09
C ASP A 81 -12.43 0.77 7.43
N HIS A 82 -13.34 1.45 8.10
CA HIS A 82 -13.07 2.10 9.39
C HIS A 82 -12.66 1.11 10.49
N LEU A 83 -11.79 1.53 11.41
CA LEU A 83 -11.19 0.67 12.43
C LEU A 83 -12.19 -0.21 13.22
N PRO A 84 -13.40 0.28 13.62
CA PRO A 84 -14.39 -0.56 14.28
C PRO A 84 -14.96 -1.71 13.44
N SER A 85 -14.88 -1.67 12.12
CA SER A 85 -15.35 -2.75 11.23
C SER A 85 -14.31 -3.86 11.01
N LEU A 86 -13.05 -3.63 11.42
CA LEU A 86 -11.96 -4.60 11.33
C LEU A 86 -12.09 -5.66 12.42
N THR A 87 -13.09 -6.52 12.30
CA THR A 87 -13.47 -7.51 13.33
C THR A 87 -12.92 -8.90 13.08
N GLN A 88 -12.47 -9.17 11.85
CA GLN A 88 -11.97 -10.48 11.46
C GLN A 88 -10.45 -10.54 11.62
N LYS A 89 -9.97 -11.54 12.34
CA LYS A 89 -8.54 -11.78 12.50
C LYS A 89 -8.09 -12.87 11.54
N LEU A 90 -7.15 -12.56 10.67
CA LEU A 90 -6.54 -13.55 9.77
C LEU A 90 -5.75 -14.57 10.61
N THR A 91 -6.06 -15.85 10.41
CA THR A 91 -5.51 -16.95 11.22
C THR A 91 -4.40 -17.71 10.51
N GLU A 92 -4.31 -17.63 9.20
CA GLU A 92 -3.36 -18.36 8.36
C GLU A 92 -2.63 -17.44 7.40
N GLY A 93 -1.58 -17.97 6.75
CA GLY A 93 -0.81 -17.30 5.71
C GLY A 93 0.06 -16.14 6.19
N PRO A 94 0.66 -15.38 5.26
CA PRO A 94 1.65 -14.35 5.57
C PRO A 94 1.09 -13.15 6.34
N LEU A 95 -0.21 -12.86 6.23
CA LEU A 95 -0.87 -11.77 6.97
C LEU A 95 -1.50 -12.24 8.30
N ARG A 96 -1.12 -13.42 8.79
CA ARG A 96 -1.64 -13.95 10.06
C ARG A 96 -1.50 -12.95 11.20
N GLY A 97 -2.59 -12.72 11.92
CA GLY A 97 -2.63 -11.83 13.07
C GLY A 97 -3.15 -10.43 12.77
N ILE A 98 -3.28 -10.05 11.50
CA ILE A 98 -3.88 -8.78 11.08
C ILE A 98 -5.40 -8.87 11.22
N TYR A 99 -6.00 -7.74 11.61
CA TYR A 99 -7.45 -7.58 11.64
C TYR A 99 -7.92 -6.85 10.39
N THR A 100 -9.01 -7.33 9.81
CA THR A 100 -9.61 -6.78 8.58
C THR A 100 -11.14 -6.91 8.62
N THR A 101 -11.81 -6.52 7.53
CA THR A 101 -13.24 -6.73 7.34
C THR A 101 -13.54 -8.19 6.94
N LYS A 102 -14.80 -8.61 7.04
CA LYS A 102 -15.24 -9.93 6.60
C LYS A 102 -15.05 -10.13 5.07
N GLU A 103 -15.18 -9.06 4.30
CA GLU A 103 -15.02 -9.08 2.85
C GLU A 103 -13.55 -9.31 2.48
N ASN A 104 -12.65 -8.51 3.06
CA ASN A 104 -11.21 -8.65 2.84
C ASN A 104 -10.65 -9.97 3.40
N GLU A 105 -11.21 -10.53 4.49
CA GLU A 105 -10.87 -11.87 4.96
C GLU A 105 -11.18 -12.92 3.90
N ARG A 106 -12.37 -12.88 3.30
CA ARG A 106 -12.76 -13.81 2.23
C ARG A 106 -11.86 -13.67 1.02
N PHE A 107 -11.64 -12.43 0.59
CA PHE A 107 -10.72 -12.14 -0.51
C PHE A 107 -9.33 -12.75 -0.24
N TYR A 108 -8.78 -12.50 0.95
CA TYR A 108 -7.50 -13.05 1.37
C TYR A 108 -7.47 -14.58 1.34
N GLN A 109 -8.52 -15.23 1.87
CA GLN A 109 -8.61 -16.69 1.90
C GLN A 109 -8.69 -17.28 0.49
N ASP A 110 -9.48 -16.68 -0.41
CA ASP A 110 -9.62 -17.12 -1.79
C ASP A 110 -8.29 -17.03 -2.53
N VAL A 111 -7.56 -15.90 -2.39
CA VAL A 111 -6.23 -15.74 -2.99
C VAL A 111 -5.23 -16.75 -2.43
N CYS A 112 -5.24 -17.00 -1.12
CA CYS A 112 -4.39 -18.04 -0.52
C CYS A 112 -4.71 -19.44 -1.07
N MET A 113 -6.00 -19.73 -1.36
CA MET A 113 -6.40 -20.98 -2.00
C MET A 113 -5.92 -21.06 -3.44
N ASP A 114 -6.05 -19.98 -4.21
CA ASP A 114 -5.56 -19.89 -5.58
C ASP A 114 -4.04 -20.14 -5.64
N MET A 115 -3.27 -19.49 -4.77
CA MET A 115 -1.82 -19.68 -4.70
C MET A 115 -1.43 -21.12 -4.31
N LYS A 116 -2.18 -21.77 -3.42
CA LYS A 116 -1.97 -23.18 -3.07
C LYS A 116 -2.28 -24.10 -4.24
N GLU A 117 -3.34 -23.82 -5.00
CA GLU A 117 -3.74 -24.61 -6.17
C GLU A 117 -2.69 -24.52 -7.29
N LEU A 118 -2.09 -23.35 -7.48
CA LEU A 118 -0.99 -23.17 -8.43
C LEU A 118 0.26 -23.98 -8.09
N SER A 119 0.45 -24.33 -6.81
CA SER A 119 1.56 -25.19 -6.32
C SER A 119 2.94 -24.74 -6.81
N LEU A 120 3.18 -23.41 -6.82
CA LEU A 120 4.40 -22.81 -7.33
C LEU A 120 5.61 -23.16 -6.46
N THR A 121 6.73 -23.38 -7.11
CA THR A 121 8.02 -23.75 -6.49
C THR A 121 9.04 -22.61 -6.64
N SER A 122 10.21 -22.77 -6.05
CA SER A 122 11.34 -21.83 -6.22
C SER A 122 11.91 -21.76 -7.64
N GLU A 123 11.52 -22.70 -8.53
CA GLU A 123 11.92 -22.66 -9.95
C GLU A 123 10.97 -21.81 -10.79
N ASP A 124 9.78 -21.54 -10.25
CA ASP A 124 8.78 -20.71 -10.90
C ASP A 124 9.07 -19.22 -10.73
N ARG A 125 8.59 -18.44 -11.69
CA ARG A 125 8.64 -16.99 -11.69
C ARG A 125 7.23 -16.43 -11.77
N LEU A 126 6.80 -15.82 -10.67
CA LEU A 126 5.46 -15.26 -10.52
C LEU A 126 5.45 -13.77 -10.84
N PHE A 127 4.51 -13.35 -11.67
CA PHE A 127 4.15 -11.96 -11.90
C PHE A 127 2.70 -11.74 -11.46
N ILE A 128 2.46 -10.78 -10.57
CA ILE A 128 1.13 -10.42 -10.10
C ILE A 128 0.75 -9.07 -10.69
N VAL A 129 -0.37 -9.03 -11.38
CA VAL A 129 -0.99 -7.81 -11.89
C VAL A 129 -1.97 -7.32 -10.84
N GLY A 130 -1.79 -6.06 -10.38
CA GLY A 130 -2.58 -5.44 -9.33
C GLY A 130 -1.75 -4.79 -8.23
N ILE A 131 -2.41 -4.35 -7.15
CA ILE A 131 -1.81 -3.60 -6.03
C ILE A 131 -1.82 -4.45 -4.77
N SER A 132 -1.19 -5.61 -4.80
CA SER A 132 -1.23 -6.52 -3.65
C SER A 132 0.11 -7.26 -3.43
N PRO A 133 1.15 -6.55 -2.99
CA PRO A 133 2.50 -7.12 -2.84
C PRO A 133 2.58 -8.28 -1.85
N TRP A 134 1.65 -8.38 -0.89
CA TRP A 134 1.59 -9.48 0.06
C TRP A 134 1.34 -10.86 -0.60
N MET A 135 0.77 -10.89 -1.80
CA MET A 135 0.50 -12.14 -2.52
C MET A 135 1.77 -12.91 -2.84
N TYR A 136 2.88 -12.22 -3.13
CA TYR A 136 4.19 -12.86 -3.35
C TYR A 136 4.69 -13.64 -2.13
N LEU A 137 4.21 -13.30 -0.92
CA LEU A 137 4.59 -13.99 0.31
C LEU A 137 3.87 -15.33 0.51
N ASN A 138 2.91 -15.69 -0.36
CA ASN A 138 2.17 -16.97 -0.30
C ASN A 138 2.86 -18.10 -1.07
N THR A 139 3.98 -17.85 -1.71
CA THR A 139 4.66 -18.80 -2.58
C THR A 139 6.17 -18.72 -2.41
N GLU A 140 6.87 -19.79 -2.83
CA GLU A 140 8.33 -19.80 -2.93
C GLU A 140 8.84 -19.33 -4.29
N ALA A 141 7.93 -19.01 -5.23
CA ALA A 141 8.29 -18.55 -6.57
C ALA A 141 9.06 -17.23 -6.56
N GLU A 142 10.02 -17.10 -7.46
CA GLU A 142 10.75 -15.84 -7.64
C GLU A 142 9.81 -14.75 -8.18
N CYS A 143 9.92 -13.53 -7.64
CA CYS A 143 9.20 -12.39 -8.19
C CYS A 143 9.73 -12.02 -9.57
N ALA A 144 8.88 -12.08 -10.58
CA ALA A 144 9.22 -11.72 -11.96
C ALA A 144 8.94 -10.24 -12.29
N ALA A 145 8.16 -9.54 -11.45
CA ALA A 145 7.82 -8.15 -11.68
C ALA A 145 9.03 -7.22 -11.50
N TYR A 146 9.08 -6.13 -12.26
CA TYR A 146 10.05 -5.05 -12.04
C TYR A 146 9.69 -4.19 -10.82
N SER A 147 8.44 -4.24 -10.38
CA SER A 147 7.91 -3.61 -9.17
C SER A 147 6.90 -4.53 -8.51
N THR A 148 6.91 -4.60 -7.18
CA THR A 148 5.88 -5.33 -6.41
C THR A 148 4.79 -4.40 -5.87
N TRP A 149 4.93 -3.08 -6.09
CA TRP A 149 4.02 -2.12 -5.49
C TRP A 149 2.74 -1.94 -6.28
N GLU A 150 2.86 -1.60 -7.55
CA GLU A 150 1.73 -1.36 -8.43
C GLU A 150 2.13 -1.76 -9.84
N THR A 151 1.45 -2.75 -10.39
CA THR A 151 1.73 -3.24 -11.74
C THR A 151 0.39 -3.50 -12.41
N LEU A 152 -0.05 -2.56 -13.23
CA LEU A 152 -1.32 -2.63 -13.94
C LEU A 152 -1.11 -3.19 -15.36
N GLU A 153 -2.14 -3.79 -15.91
CA GLU A 153 -2.16 -4.32 -17.28
C GLU A 153 -1.91 -3.25 -18.35
N THR A 154 -2.22 -1.98 -18.01
CA THR A 154 -2.00 -0.83 -18.89
C THR A 154 -0.58 -0.27 -18.86
N ASP A 155 0.31 -0.84 -18.03
CA ASP A 155 1.67 -0.32 -17.90
C ASP A 155 2.52 -0.65 -19.12
N PRO A 156 2.94 0.35 -19.93
CA PRO A 156 3.72 0.14 -21.14
C PRO A 156 5.14 -0.34 -20.87
N LEU A 157 5.60 -0.32 -19.64
CA LEU A 157 6.94 -0.80 -19.27
C LEU A 157 7.01 -2.32 -19.19
N ILE A 158 5.89 -3.03 -19.04
CA ILE A 158 5.87 -4.49 -18.92
C ILE A 158 6.51 -5.18 -20.11
N PRO A 159 6.07 -4.96 -21.36
CA PRO A 159 6.72 -5.55 -22.53
C PRO A 159 8.19 -5.16 -22.66
N VAL A 160 8.50 -3.87 -22.45
CA VAL A 160 9.87 -3.35 -22.55
C VAL A 160 10.80 -4.03 -21.53
N TYR A 161 10.33 -4.22 -20.31
CA TYR A 161 11.08 -4.90 -19.26
C TYR A 161 11.44 -6.33 -19.67
N TYR A 162 10.48 -7.11 -20.17
CA TYR A 162 10.73 -8.50 -20.55
C TYR A 162 11.48 -8.68 -21.88
N GLU A 163 11.46 -7.69 -22.78
CA GLU A 163 12.33 -7.69 -23.94
C GLU A 163 13.81 -7.50 -23.56
N ILE A 164 14.08 -6.69 -22.53
CA ILE A 164 15.44 -6.45 -22.03
C ILE A 164 15.88 -7.58 -21.08
N ARG A 165 14.99 -8.07 -20.22
CA ARG A 165 15.27 -9.03 -19.17
C ARG A 165 14.55 -10.35 -19.43
N LYS A 166 14.94 -11.03 -20.53
CA LYS A 166 14.30 -12.28 -20.98
C LYS A 166 14.37 -13.39 -19.93
N GLU A 167 15.42 -13.40 -19.12
CA GLU A 167 15.60 -14.34 -18.01
C GLU A 167 14.57 -14.15 -16.89
N LYS A 168 13.93 -12.99 -16.81
CA LYS A 168 12.87 -12.67 -15.85
C LYS A 168 11.46 -12.94 -16.36
N LEU A 169 11.32 -13.44 -17.60
CA LEU A 169 10.01 -13.73 -18.14
C LEU A 169 9.26 -14.70 -17.19
N PRO A 170 8.03 -14.36 -16.73
CA PRO A 170 7.32 -15.16 -15.74
C PRO A 170 6.96 -16.55 -16.28
N THR A 171 6.89 -17.55 -15.42
CA THR A 171 6.24 -18.84 -15.74
C THR A 171 4.74 -18.76 -15.49
N VAL A 172 4.36 -17.92 -14.53
CA VAL A 172 2.98 -17.71 -14.11
C VAL A 172 2.68 -16.24 -13.93
N ILE A 173 1.56 -15.77 -14.48
CA ILE A 173 1.03 -14.41 -14.30
C ILE A 173 -0.33 -14.53 -13.63
N TYR A 174 -0.50 -13.91 -12.47
CA TYR A 174 -1.76 -13.87 -11.75
C TYR A 174 -2.39 -12.49 -11.85
N CYS A 175 -3.46 -12.39 -12.62
CA CYS A 175 -4.25 -11.18 -12.79
C CYS A 175 -5.37 -11.17 -11.74
N CYS A 176 -5.06 -10.65 -10.56
CA CYS A 176 -5.96 -10.64 -9.41
C CYS A 176 -7.08 -9.62 -9.61
N GLU A 177 -8.33 -10.03 -9.33
CA GLU A 177 -9.56 -9.22 -9.50
C GLU A 177 -9.87 -8.82 -10.94
N TYR A 178 -9.22 -9.44 -11.93
CA TYR A 178 -9.57 -9.29 -13.33
C TYR A 178 -10.49 -10.44 -13.77
N ASP A 179 -11.45 -10.10 -14.61
CA ASP A 179 -12.31 -11.05 -15.33
C ASP A 179 -11.76 -11.35 -16.74
N GLU A 180 -12.54 -12.04 -17.56
CA GLU A 180 -12.12 -12.43 -18.92
C GLU A 180 -11.83 -11.23 -19.83
N SER A 181 -12.24 -10.02 -19.49
CA SER A 181 -11.97 -8.82 -20.29
C SER A 181 -10.47 -8.49 -20.37
N ILE A 182 -9.69 -8.93 -19.39
CA ILE A 182 -8.23 -8.75 -19.46
C ILE A 182 -7.62 -9.47 -20.67
N LEU A 183 -8.26 -10.55 -21.15
CA LEU A 183 -7.77 -11.32 -22.31
C LEU A 183 -7.93 -10.57 -23.64
N GLU A 184 -8.70 -9.47 -23.65
CA GLU A 184 -8.90 -8.59 -24.80
C GLU A 184 -7.92 -7.38 -24.79
N THR A 185 -6.94 -7.38 -23.89
CA THR A 185 -5.97 -6.28 -23.75
C THR A 185 -4.66 -6.57 -24.49
N GLU A 186 -3.95 -5.52 -24.89
CA GLU A 186 -2.59 -5.62 -25.45
C GLU A 186 -1.61 -6.32 -24.48
N PHE A 187 -1.87 -6.20 -23.19
CA PHE A 187 -1.13 -6.92 -22.16
C PHE A 187 -1.26 -8.44 -22.32
N ALA A 188 -2.48 -8.94 -22.43
CA ALA A 188 -2.72 -10.38 -22.58
C ALA A 188 -2.21 -10.88 -23.92
N ASP A 189 -2.42 -10.14 -25.01
CA ASP A 189 -1.91 -10.47 -26.34
C ASP A 189 -0.39 -10.67 -26.34
N TYR A 190 0.35 -9.78 -25.64
CA TYR A 190 1.80 -9.89 -25.51
C TYR A 190 2.26 -11.24 -24.93
N PHE A 191 1.51 -11.80 -23.96
CA PHE A 191 1.85 -13.08 -23.33
C PHE A 191 1.23 -14.27 -24.10
N ILE A 192 0.02 -14.15 -24.62
CA ILE A 192 -0.63 -15.22 -25.41
C ILE A 192 0.18 -15.54 -26.66
N ASP A 193 0.73 -14.54 -27.34
CA ASP A 193 1.66 -14.71 -28.47
C ASP A 193 2.95 -15.45 -28.08
N ARG A 194 3.25 -15.53 -26.78
CA ARG A 194 4.39 -16.25 -26.20
C ARG A 194 3.98 -17.58 -25.55
N GLU A 195 2.88 -18.17 -26.02
CA GLU A 195 2.38 -19.49 -25.60
C GLU A 195 1.83 -19.57 -24.16
N TYR A 196 1.43 -18.44 -23.57
CA TYR A 196 0.70 -18.49 -22.31
C TYR A 196 -0.76 -18.87 -22.56
N ARG A 197 -1.32 -19.64 -21.59
CA ARG A 197 -2.70 -20.08 -21.63
C ARG A 197 -3.46 -19.51 -20.43
N PRO A 198 -4.65 -18.93 -20.64
CA PRO A 198 -5.49 -18.47 -19.57
C PRO A 198 -6.14 -19.63 -18.82
N VAL A 199 -6.18 -19.50 -17.49
CA VAL A 199 -6.91 -20.39 -16.57
C VAL A 199 -7.67 -19.53 -15.59
N SER A 200 -8.97 -19.75 -15.46
CA SER A 200 -9.79 -19.04 -14.49
C SER A 200 -9.55 -19.57 -13.09
N MET A 201 -9.40 -18.66 -12.14
CA MET A 201 -9.23 -18.94 -10.71
C MET A 201 -10.37 -18.29 -9.92
N ARG A 202 -10.40 -18.43 -8.57
CA ARG A 202 -11.47 -17.88 -7.73
C ARG A 202 -11.48 -16.35 -7.75
N ARG A 203 -10.30 -15.75 -7.81
CA ARG A 203 -10.13 -14.28 -7.72
C ARG A 203 -9.45 -13.65 -8.91
N GLY A 204 -9.55 -14.26 -10.07
CA GLY A 204 -9.02 -13.68 -11.28
C GLY A 204 -8.63 -14.71 -12.33
N ILE A 205 -7.72 -14.31 -13.19
CA ILE A 205 -7.23 -15.12 -14.29
C ILE A 205 -5.72 -15.32 -14.14
N VAL A 206 -5.28 -16.53 -14.38
CA VAL A 206 -3.85 -16.86 -14.44
C VAL A 206 -3.46 -17.15 -15.87
N LEU A 207 -2.36 -16.58 -16.32
CA LEU A 207 -1.72 -16.95 -17.56
C LEU A 207 -0.54 -17.86 -17.24
N LEU A 208 -0.61 -19.12 -17.69
CA LEU A 208 0.42 -20.12 -17.48
C LEU A 208 1.22 -20.32 -18.75
N ARG A 209 2.54 -20.21 -18.64
CA ARG A 209 3.44 -20.55 -19.75
C ARG A 209 3.45 -22.06 -19.94
N ARG A 210 3.31 -22.51 -21.16
CA ARG A 210 3.44 -23.91 -21.51
C ARG A 210 4.91 -24.33 -21.36
N GLU A 211 5.18 -25.32 -20.54
CA GLU A 211 6.46 -26.01 -20.60
C GLU A 211 6.55 -26.74 -21.95
N SER A 212 7.60 -26.44 -22.73
CA SER A 212 7.93 -27.06 -24.00
C SER A 212 8.62 -28.40 -23.78
#